data_5fb1aedfa691a38b25633ba4b8be2794
#
_entry.id   5fb1aedfa691a38b25633ba4b8be2794
#
_cell.length_a   1.000
_cell.length_b   1.000
_cell.length_c   1.000
_cell.angle_alpha   90.00
_cell.angle_beta   90.00
_cell.angle_gamma   90.00
#
_symmetry.space_group_name_H-M   'P 1'
#
loop_
_entity.id
_entity.type
_entity.pdbx_description
1 polymer ?
#
loop_
_entity_poly.entity_id
_entity_poly.type
_entity_poly.pdbx_seq_one_letter_code
_entity_poly.pdbx_strand_id
1 'polypeptide(L)'
;MFCFISSLCLSQQTEEFKLIKNYYNQHRSMLSKEFRKKFDAETNNYYKASIKQDYQLFMQKMDSIENVALTGALLKTKNLEDLDKLKLLNKNLPLEPSHTPSVVIDKAADYPGGINELRKEVADLFYLGGIYSDIKTIKANVGFIVETDGRISNVKAEGDNYTFNRQAEIAVYSVSQKFSPAIVNGNPVRYRFRLPLTMNIE
;
A
#
# COMPACT_ATOMS: atom_id res chain seq x y z
N MET A 1 16.15 28.79 -11.02
CA MET A 1 14.74 28.44 -11.07
C MET A 1 14.57 27.10 -11.78
N PHE A 2 14.91 25.95 -11.11
CA PHE A 2 14.71 24.61 -11.70
C PHE A 2 14.83 23.55 -10.60
N CYS A 3 13.88 23.51 -9.65
CA CYS A 3 13.80 22.46 -8.62
C CYS A 3 12.39 21.89 -8.39
N PHE A 4 11.45 22.06 -9.34
CA PHE A 4 10.04 21.71 -9.11
C PHE A 4 9.56 20.41 -9.78
N ILE A 5 10.43 19.65 -10.48
CA ILE A 5 9.97 18.51 -11.29
C ILE A 5 10.00 17.18 -10.52
N SER A 6 10.86 17.02 -9.52
CA SER A 6 10.99 15.75 -8.79
C SER A 6 9.83 15.46 -7.81
N SER A 7 9.22 16.50 -7.25
CA SER A 7 8.10 16.30 -6.30
C SER A 7 6.78 15.89 -6.98
N LEU A 8 6.64 16.15 -8.28
CA LEU A 8 5.45 15.76 -9.04
C LEU A 8 5.43 14.25 -9.35
N CYS A 9 6.57 13.62 -9.59
CA CYS A 9 6.62 12.18 -9.87
C CYS A 9 6.23 11.33 -8.65
N LEU A 10 6.71 11.67 -7.47
CA LEU A 10 6.35 10.95 -6.23
C LEU A 10 4.88 11.15 -5.83
N SER A 11 4.28 12.30 -6.20
CA SER A 11 2.85 12.56 -6.02
C SER A 11 1.97 11.60 -6.83
N GLN A 12 2.41 11.23 -8.02
CA GLN A 12 1.66 10.37 -8.93
C GLN A 12 1.70 8.89 -8.49
N GLN A 13 2.74 8.45 -7.77
CA GLN A 13 2.93 7.05 -7.40
C GLN A 13 1.86 6.55 -6.41
N THR A 14 1.70 7.24 -5.27
CA THR A 14 0.68 6.87 -4.28
C THR A 14 -0.75 7.10 -4.80
N GLU A 15 -0.96 8.08 -5.66
CA GLU A 15 -2.26 8.31 -6.29
C GLU A 15 -2.66 7.19 -7.26
N GLU A 16 -1.70 6.53 -7.93
CA GLU A 16 -1.98 5.41 -8.83
C GLU A 16 -2.59 4.21 -8.07
N PHE A 17 -2.05 3.86 -6.90
CA PHE A 17 -2.63 2.80 -6.05
C PHE A 17 -4.05 3.14 -5.61
N LYS A 18 -4.30 4.38 -5.19
CA LYS A 18 -5.63 4.86 -4.80
C LYS A 18 -6.62 4.83 -5.96
N LEU A 19 -6.20 5.24 -7.15
CA LEU A 19 -7.03 5.19 -8.35
C LEU A 19 -7.44 3.75 -8.67
N ILE A 20 -6.51 2.79 -8.62
CA ILE A 20 -6.80 1.37 -8.82
C ILE A 20 -7.81 0.88 -7.77
N LYS A 21 -7.56 1.11 -6.48
CA LYS A 21 -8.47 0.74 -5.39
C LYS A 21 -9.86 1.33 -5.58
N ASN A 22 -9.96 2.62 -5.85
CA ASN A 22 -11.23 3.30 -6.05
C ASN A 22 -12.00 2.75 -7.24
N TYR A 23 -11.30 2.48 -8.36
CA TYR A 23 -11.90 1.87 -9.55
C TYR A 23 -12.55 0.52 -9.21
N TYR A 24 -11.79 -0.40 -8.59
CA TYR A 24 -12.32 -1.72 -8.26
C TYR A 24 -13.39 -1.68 -7.17
N ASN A 25 -13.28 -0.80 -6.17
CA ASN A 25 -14.31 -0.62 -5.14
C ASN A 25 -15.63 -0.11 -5.72
N GLN A 26 -15.57 0.83 -6.67
CA GLN A 26 -16.77 1.30 -7.37
C GLN A 26 -17.44 0.16 -8.15
N HIS A 27 -16.69 -0.64 -8.88
CA HIS A 27 -17.22 -1.78 -9.62
C HIS A 27 -17.80 -2.86 -8.70
N ARG A 28 -17.13 -3.18 -7.57
CA ARG A 28 -17.68 -4.09 -6.56
C ARG A 28 -19.02 -3.59 -6.02
N SER A 29 -19.12 -2.29 -5.72
CA SER A 29 -20.37 -1.69 -5.23
C SER A 29 -21.50 -1.82 -6.25
N MET A 30 -21.23 -1.52 -7.53
CA MET A 30 -22.23 -1.63 -8.61
C MET A 30 -22.69 -3.08 -8.79
N LEU A 31 -21.75 -4.02 -8.86
CA LEU A 31 -22.04 -5.45 -9.03
C LEU A 31 -22.79 -6.02 -7.84
N SER A 32 -22.40 -5.66 -6.62
CA SER A 32 -23.11 -6.09 -5.40
C SER A 32 -24.57 -5.67 -5.42
N LYS A 33 -24.89 -4.48 -5.91
CA LYS A 33 -26.27 -4.01 -6.06
C LYS A 33 -27.05 -4.85 -7.08
N GLU A 34 -26.44 -5.15 -8.24
CA GLU A 34 -27.11 -5.95 -9.27
C GLU A 34 -27.28 -7.41 -8.86
N PHE A 35 -26.31 -8.01 -8.22
CA PHE A 35 -26.45 -9.37 -7.66
C PHE A 35 -27.53 -9.44 -6.58
N ARG A 36 -27.55 -8.46 -5.66
CA ARG A 36 -28.62 -8.39 -4.63
C ARG A 36 -30.00 -8.30 -5.28
N LYS A 37 -30.17 -7.42 -6.27
CA LYS A 37 -31.44 -7.28 -7.00
C LYS A 37 -31.89 -8.61 -7.64
N LYS A 38 -30.97 -9.33 -8.29
CA LYS A 38 -31.26 -10.65 -8.86
C LYS A 38 -31.62 -11.68 -7.80
N PHE A 39 -30.86 -11.69 -6.70
CA PHE A 39 -31.07 -12.63 -5.59
C PHE A 39 -32.44 -12.41 -4.91
N ASP A 40 -32.82 -11.16 -4.69
CA ASP A 40 -34.11 -10.81 -4.05
C ASP A 40 -35.30 -11.09 -4.97
N ALA A 41 -35.14 -10.93 -6.28
CA ALA A 41 -36.17 -11.22 -7.28
C ALA A 41 -36.38 -12.72 -7.55
N GLU A 42 -35.39 -13.56 -7.27
CA GLU A 42 -35.49 -15.02 -7.47
C GLU A 42 -36.32 -15.64 -6.35
N THR A 43 -37.23 -16.53 -6.69
CA THR A 43 -38.10 -17.25 -5.73
C THR A 43 -37.64 -18.66 -5.45
N ASN A 44 -36.91 -19.27 -6.39
CA ASN A 44 -36.45 -20.64 -6.28
C ASN A 44 -35.14 -20.72 -5.49
N ASN A 45 -35.14 -21.46 -4.38
CA ASN A 45 -33.96 -21.58 -3.52
C ASN A 45 -32.73 -22.20 -4.20
N TYR A 46 -32.92 -23.09 -5.17
CA TYR A 46 -31.84 -23.67 -5.95
C TYR A 46 -31.12 -22.59 -6.78
N TYR A 47 -31.89 -21.77 -7.50
CA TYR A 47 -31.33 -20.66 -8.27
C TYR A 47 -30.74 -19.55 -7.38
N LYS A 48 -31.32 -19.29 -6.21
CA LYS A 48 -30.70 -18.39 -5.22
C LYS A 48 -29.31 -18.87 -4.79
N ALA A 49 -29.16 -20.16 -4.55
CA ALA A 49 -27.84 -20.73 -4.22
C ALA A 49 -26.82 -20.54 -5.35
N SER A 50 -27.23 -20.79 -6.61
CA SER A 50 -26.39 -20.56 -7.79
C SER A 50 -25.98 -19.08 -7.90
N ILE A 51 -26.92 -18.14 -7.78
CA ILE A 51 -26.62 -16.69 -7.83
C ILE A 51 -25.60 -16.31 -6.76
N LYS A 52 -25.72 -16.86 -5.54
CA LYS A 52 -24.76 -16.59 -4.45
C LYS A 52 -23.36 -17.13 -4.80
N GLN A 53 -23.28 -18.34 -5.34
CA GLN A 53 -22.02 -18.95 -5.76
C GLN A 53 -21.35 -18.16 -6.89
N ASP A 54 -22.12 -17.79 -7.90
CA ASP A 54 -21.62 -16.97 -9.03
C ASP A 54 -21.08 -15.63 -8.55
N TYR A 55 -21.77 -14.99 -7.61
CA TYR A 55 -21.31 -13.74 -6.99
C TYR A 55 -19.97 -13.93 -6.28
N GLN A 56 -19.83 -14.99 -5.48
CA GLN A 56 -18.59 -15.26 -4.74
C GLN A 56 -17.40 -15.49 -5.70
N LEU A 57 -17.59 -16.34 -6.71
CA LEU A 57 -16.58 -16.61 -7.73
C LEU A 57 -16.17 -15.34 -8.49
N PHE A 58 -17.17 -14.51 -8.82
CA PHE A 58 -16.92 -13.26 -9.52
C PHE A 58 -16.12 -12.28 -8.67
N MET A 59 -16.43 -12.15 -7.37
CA MET A 59 -15.68 -11.28 -6.46
C MET A 59 -14.24 -11.76 -6.27
N GLN A 60 -14.01 -13.05 -6.10
CA GLN A 60 -12.66 -13.62 -6.03
C GLN A 60 -11.84 -13.33 -7.29
N LYS A 61 -12.47 -13.44 -8.47
CA LYS A 61 -11.81 -13.12 -9.74
C LYS A 61 -11.49 -11.63 -9.84
N MET A 62 -12.39 -10.77 -9.38
CA MET A 62 -12.16 -9.32 -9.34
C MET A 62 -10.98 -8.96 -8.42
N ASP A 63 -10.90 -9.58 -7.24
CA ASP A 63 -9.79 -9.39 -6.31
C ASP A 63 -8.46 -9.81 -6.93
N SER A 64 -8.44 -10.91 -7.66
CA SER A 64 -7.25 -11.37 -8.39
C SER A 64 -6.82 -10.38 -9.47
N ILE A 65 -7.75 -9.84 -10.26
CA ILE A 65 -7.46 -8.86 -11.32
C ILE A 65 -6.96 -7.54 -10.71
N GLU A 66 -7.58 -7.07 -9.63
CA GLU A 66 -7.10 -5.89 -8.89
C GLU A 66 -5.67 -6.10 -8.40
N ASN A 67 -5.36 -7.28 -7.83
CA ASN A 67 -4.01 -7.58 -7.37
C ASN A 67 -2.97 -7.54 -8.50
N VAL A 68 -3.31 -7.98 -9.71
CA VAL A 68 -2.45 -7.86 -10.89
C VAL A 68 -2.19 -6.39 -11.22
N ALA A 69 -3.22 -5.55 -11.21
CA ALA A 69 -3.08 -4.11 -11.46
C ALA A 69 -2.20 -3.42 -10.39
N LEU A 70 -2.40 -3.75 -9.12
CA LEU A 70 -1.60 -3.22 -8.01
C LEU A 70 -0.13 -3.69 -8.08
N THR A 71 0.11 -4.93 -8.51
CA THR A 71 1.46 -5.43 -8.75
C THR A 71 2.15 -4.67 -9.88
N GLY A 72 1.43 -4.37 -10.96
CA GLY A 72 1.94 -3.52 -12.04
C GLY A 72 2.30 -2.11 -11.56
N ALA A 73 1.46 -1.49 -10.75
CA ALA A 73 1.73 -0.20 -10.12
C ALA A 73 2.98 -0.26 -9.23
N LEU A 74 3.14 -1.34 -8.43
CA LEU A 74 4.33 -1.52 -7.59
C LEU A 74 5.61 -1.60 -8.44
N LEU A 75 5.62 -2.40 -9.49
CA LEU A 75 6.78 -2.51 -10.38
C LEU A 75 7.16 -1.17 -10.99
N LYS A 76 6.17 -0.42 -11.48
CA LYS A 76 6.39 0.94 -12.02
C LYS A 76 6.96 1.87 -10.97
N THR A 77 6.40 1.88 -9.77
CA THR A 77 6.88 2.69 -8.64
C THR A 77 8.33 2.36 -8.30
N LYS A 78 8.68 1.08 -8.16
CA LYS A 78 10.05 0.65 -7.88
C LYS A 78 11.03 1.08 -8.97
N ASN A 79 10.67 0.92 -10.23
CA ASN A 79 11.51 1.36 -11.34
C ASN A 79 11.76 2.87 -11.31
N LEU A 80 10.76 3.69 -10.98
CA LEU A 80 10.91 5.14 -10.86
C LEU A 80 11.82 5.52 -9.69
N GLU A 81 11.64 4.88 -8.53
CA GLU A 81 12.51 5.09 -7.36
C GLU A 81 13.97 4.73 -7.66
N ASP A 82 14.21 3.64 -8.39
CA ASP A 82 15.56 3.22 -8.77
C ASP A 82 16.19 4.18 -9.80
N LEU A 83 15.43 4.67 -10.76
CA LEU A 83 15.90 5.70 -11.70
C LEU A 83 16.27 7.00 -10.98
N ASP A 84 15.51 7.42 -9.98
CA ASP A 84 15.81 8.62 -9.21
C ASP A 84 17.07 8.43 -8.34
N LYS A 85 17.29 7.24 -7.77
CA LYS A 85 18.56 6.90 -7.09
C LYS A 85 19.75 6.98 -8.05
N LEU A 86 19.62 6.43 -9.27
CA LEU A 86 20.68 6.51 -10.28
C LEU A 86 21.00 7.95 -10.68
N LYS A 87 19.99 8.81 -10.83
CA LYS A 87 20.19 10.24 -11.11
C LYS A 87 20.94 10.94 -9.97
N LEU A 88 20.65 10.61 -8.71
CA LEU A 88 21.34 11.16 -7.54
C LEU A 88 22.81 10.71 -7.51
N LEU A 89 23.08 9.42 -7.77
CA LEU A 89 24.44 8.88 -7.87
C LEU A 89 25.27 9.60 -8.95
N ASN A 90 24.70 9.77 -10.14
CA ASN A 90 25.37 10.45 -11.25
C ASN A 90 25.68 11.93 -10.96
N LYS A 91 24.95 12.56 -10.03
CA LYS A 91 25.21 13.93 -9.57
C LYS A 91 26.14 14.01 -8.36
N ASN A 92 26.72 12.88 -7.90
CA ASN A 92 27.46 12.78 -6.65
C ASN A 92 26.74 13.35 -5.43
N LEU A 93 25.41 13.34 -5.44
CA LEU A 93 24.61 13.75 -4.30
C LEU A 93 24.46 12.55 -3.33
N PRO A 94 24.52 12.78 -2.00
CA PRO A 94 24.34 11.72 -1.02
C PRO A 94 22.99 11.01 -1.24
N LEU A 95 22.99 9.69 -1.35
CA LEU A 95 21.78 8.88 -1.53
C LEU A 95 20.85 8.91 -0.33
N GLU A 96 21.43 9.10 0.84
CA GLU A 96 20.72 9.29 2.11
C GLU A 96 21.65 10.05 3.07
N PRO A 97 21.12 10.77 4.06
CA PRO A 97 21.95 11.25 5.14
C PRO A 97 22.52 10.03 5.89
N SER A 98 23.78 9.67 5.55
CA SER A 98 24.54 8.73 6.36
C SER A 98 24.78 9.41 7.69
N HIS A 99 24.20 8.85 8.77
CA HIS A 99 24.41 9.26 10.17
C HIS A 99 24.45 10.78 10.36
N THR A 100 23.28 11.42 10.30
CA THR A 100 23.11 12.73 10.92
C THR A 100 23.44 12.59 12.41
N PRO A 101 24.26 13.48 12.97
CA PRO A 101 24.42 13.59 14.42
C PRO A 101 23.00 13.63 15.00
N SER A 102 22.78 13.04 16.17
CA SER A 102 21.48 12.88 16.82
C SER A 102 20.68 14.20 16.80
N VAL A 103 19.97 14.43 15.70
CA VAL A 103 19.06 15.57 15.59
C VAL A 103 17.92 15.26 16.55
N VAL A 104 17.71 16.11 17.53
CA VAL A 104 16.55 16.00 18.43
C VAL A 104 15.31 16.21 17.56
N ILE A 105 14.49 15.17 17.49
CA ILE A 105 13.21 15.20 16.75
C ILE A 105 12.18 15.80 17.72
N ASP A 106 11.62 16.95 17.39
CA ASP A 106 10.59 17.61 18.20
C ASP A 106 9.31 16.78 18.17
N LYS A 107 8.95 16.24 17.00
CA LYS A 107 7.79 15.38 16.79
C LYS A 107 8.10 14.33 15.72
N ALA A 108 7.90 13.06 16.05
CA ALA A 108 8.01 11.97 15.08
C ALA A 108 6.85 12.01 14.07
N ALA A 109 7.07 11.42 12.90
CA ALA A 109 5.98 11.20 11.95
C ALA A 109 4.93 10.26 12.56
N ASP A 110 3.66 10.55 12.31
CA ASP A 110 2.54 9.77 12.86
C ASP A 110 1.43 9.58 11.82
N TYR A 111 0.74 8.44 11.91
CA TYR A 111 -0.42 8.15 11.08
C TYR A 111 -1.70 8.59 11.81
N PRO A 112 -2.72 9.13 11.12
CA PRO A 112 -4.00 9.46 11.72
C PRO A 112 -4.61 8.25 12.44
N GLY A 113 -4.89 8.38 13.74
CA GLY A 113 -5.31 7.27 14.59
C GLY A 113 -4.17 6.41 15.14
N GLY A 114 -2.90 6.74 14.83
CA GLY A 114 -1.71 6.10 15.35
C GLY A 114 -1.34 4.79 14.64
N ILE A 115 -0.27 4.16 15.13
CA ILE A 115 0.30 2.94 14.53
C ILE A 115 -0.67 1.75 14.50
N ASN A 116 -1.60 1.66 15.42
CA ASN A 116 -2.56 0.55 15.46
C ASN A 116 -3.61 0.67 14.35
N GLU A 117 -4.05 1.89 14.04
CA GLU A 117 -4.95 2.12 12.91
C GLU A 117 -4.24 1.86 11.59
N LEU A 118 -2.98 2.29 11.47
CA LEU A 118 -2.14 1.95 10.31
C LEU A 118 -2.02 0.43 10.11
N ARG A 119 -1.75 -0.33 11.19
CA ARG A 119 -1.65 -1.81 11.11
C ARG A 119 -2.95 -2.45 10.66
N LYS A 120 -4.07 -1.98 11.19
CA LYS A 120 -5.40 -2.47 10.83
C LYS A 120 -5.69 -2.20 9.35
N GLU A 121 -5.50 -0.97 8.90
CA GLU A 121 -5.73 -0.61 7.50
C GLU A 121 -4.81 -1.39 6.56
N VAL A 122 -3.52 -1.52 6.90
CA VAL A 122 -2.58 -2.32 6.12
C VAL A 122 -3.03 -3.78 6.05
N ALA A 123 -3.49 -4.38 7.16
CA ALA A 123 -4.01 -5.75 7.17
C ALA A 123 -5.25 -5.93 6.29
N ASP A 124 -6.17 -4.97 6.31
CA ASP A 124 -7.40 -4.98 5.51
C ASP A 124 -7.12 -4.83 4.00
N LEU A 125 -5.94 -4.30 3.63
CA LEU A 125 -5.51 -4.11 2.24
C LEU A 125 -4.79 -5.31 1.64
N PHE A 126 -4.47 -6.35 2.42
CA PHE A 126 -3.77 -7.53 1.92
C PHE A 126 -4.65 -8.39 1.02
N TYR A 127 -4.09 -8.83 -0.09
CA TYR A 127 -4.67 -9.88 -0.92
C TYR A 127 -4.13 -11.24 -0.49
N LEU A 128 -4.88 -11.96 0.34
CA LEU A 128 -4.46 -13.23 0.92
C LEU A 128 -4.29 -14.34 -0.12
N GLY A 129 -5.09 -14.34 -1.19
CA GLY A 129 -5.00 -15.32 -2.27
C GLY A 129 -3.69 -15.30 -3.06
N GLY A 130 -2.85 -14.28 -2.87
CA GLY A 130 -1.50 -14.19 -3.46
C GLY A 130 -0.37 -14.63 -2.53
N ILE A 131 -0.68 -15.07 -1.30
CA ILE A 131 0.32 -15.44 -0.30
C ILE A 131 0.38 -16.97 -0.19
N TYR A 132 1.54 -17.52 -0.49
CA TYR A 132 1.81 -18.96 -0.37
C TYR A 132 2.82 -19.18 0.75
N SER A 133 2.50 -20.06 1.70
CA SER A 133 3.39 -20.37 2.82
C SER A 133 3.10 -21.74 3.40
N ASP A 134 4.17 -22.45 3.75
CA ASP A 134 4.11 -23.71 4.49
C ASP A 134 4.15 -23.49 6.01
N ILE A 135 4.34 -22.24 6.45
CA ILE A 135 4.37 -21.85 7.87
C ILE A 135 3.13 -21.04 8.22
N LYS A 136 2.60 -21.32 9.43
CA LYS A 136 1.36 -20.68 9.90
C LYS A 136 1.50 -19.19 10.24
N THR A 137 2.70 -18.74 10.59
CA THR A 137 2.93 -17.35 10.98
C THR A 137 4.02 -16.76 10.13
N ILE A 138 3.68 -15.72 9.38
CA ILE A 138 4.62 -14.98 8.53
C ILE A 138 4.89 -13.62 9.15
N LYS A 139 6.14 -13.16 9.04
CA LYS A 139 6.58 -11.86 9.56
C LYS A 139 7.30 -11.08 8.47
N ALA A 140 7.14 -9.76 8.49
CA ALA A 140 7.95 -8.83 7.70
C ALA A 140 8.16 -7.52 8.46
N ASN A 141 9.29 -6.88 8.20
CA ASN A 141 9.55 -5.50 8.61
C ASN A 141 9.41 -4.61 7.37
N VAL A 142 8.47 -3.68 7.40
CA VAL A 142 8.27 -2.73 6.31
C VAL A 142 8.91 -1.40 6.69
N GLY A 143 9.98 -1.04 5.98
CA GLY A 143 10.62 0.27 6.07
C GLY A 143 10.11 1.19 4.98
N PHE A 144 9.87 2.46 5.28
CA PHE A 144 9.51 3.47 4.30
C PHE A 144 9.90 4.88 4.77
N ILE A 145 9.85 5.84 3.85
CA ILE A 145 10.09 7.24 4.15
C ILE A 145 8.75 7.97 4.18
N VAL A 146 8.51 8.70 5.27
CA VAL A 146 7.47 9.73 5.32
C VAL A 146 8.10 11.03 4.84
N GLU A 147 7.60 11.55 3.74
CA GLU A 147 8.07 12.80 3.14
C GLU A 147 7.57 14.02 3.92
N THR A 148 8.15 15.19 3.65
CA THR A 148 7.80 16.46 4.32
C THR A 148 6.34 16.89 4.13
N ASP A 149 5.66 16.34 3.13
CA ASP A 149 4.24 16.56 2.86
C ASP A 149 3.32 15.43 3.34
N GLY A 150 3.88 14.48 4.12
CA GLY A 150 3.17 13.35 4.69
C GLY A 150 2.92 12.17 3.75
N ARG A 151 3.43 12.22 2.51
CA ARG A 151 3.37 11.08 1.57
C ARG A 151 4.41 10.02 1.92
N ILE A 152 4.20 8.83 1.37
CA ILE A 152 5.09 7.68 1.57
C ILE A 152 5.93 7.47 0.32
N SER A 153 7.20 7.13 0.51
CA SER A 153 8.12 6.74 -0.56
C SER A 153 9.09 5.65 -0.09
N ASN A 154 9.79 5.04 -1.04
CA ASN A 154 10.84 4.05 -0.76
C ASN A 154 10.39 2.90 0.15
N VAL A 155 9.17 2.40 -0.05
CA VAL A 155 8.64 1.28 0.75
C VAL A 155 9.43 0.02 0.42
N LYS A 156 9.94 -0.66 1.43
CA LYS A 156 10.66 -1.92 1.31
C LYS A 156 10.24 -2.86 2.43
N ALA A 157 9.71 -4.02 2.08
CA ALA A 157 9.39 -5.07 3.03
C ALA A 157 10.47 -6.15 3.01
N GLU A 158 10.91 -6.56 4.19
CA GLU A 158 11.93 -7.60 4.42
C GLU A 158 11.39 -8.65 5.38
N GLY A 159 11.31 -9.89 4.93
CA GLY A 159 10.86 -11.07 5.66
C GLY A 159 11.07 -12.32 4.82
N ASP A 160 10.81 -13.47 5.41
CA ASP A 160 11.14 -14.79 4.82
C ASP A 160 10.18 -15.19 3.67
N ASN A 161 9.04 -14.51 3.53
CA ASN A 161 8.06 -14.82 2.50
C ASN A 161 7.99 -13.70 1.46
N TYR A 162 8.40 -14.03 0.23
CA TYR A 162 8.45 -13.07 -0.87
C TYR A 162 7.08 -12.47 -1.22
N THR A 163 6.04 -13.31 -1.32
CA THR A 163 4.70 -12.85 -1.71
C THR A 163 4.09 -11.98 -0.61
N PHE A 164 4.31 -12.32 0.67
CA PHE A 164 3.91 -11.49 1.80
C PHE A 164 4.61 -10.12 1.76
N ASN A 165 5.93 -10.09 1.50
CA ASN A 165 6.67 -8.83 1.39
C ASN A 165 6.09 -7.94 0.30
N ARG A 166 5.74 -8.48 -0.88
CA ARG A 166 5.13 -7.71 -1.98
C ARG A 166 3.74 -7.19 -1.63
N GLN A 167 2.92 -8.01 -0.97
CA GLN A 167 1.60 -7.57 -0.49
C GLN A 167 1.73 -6.47 0.58
N ALA A 168 2.70 -6.57 1.47
CA ALA A 168 2.98 -5.54 2.47
C ALA A 168 3.39 -4.19 1.82
N GLU A 169 4.24 -4.23 0.80
CA GLU A 169 4.61 -3.02 0.04
C GLU A 169 3.40 -2.39 -0.67
N ILE A 170 2.57 -3.19 -1.34
CA ILE A 170 1.33 -2.74 -1.99
C ILE A 170 0.39 -2.12 -0.96
N ALA A 171 0.16 -2.80 0.17
CA ALA A 171 -0.74 -2.33 1.22
C ALA A 171 -0.29 -0.97 1.78
N VAL A 172 1.01 -0.81 2.09
CA VAL A 172 1.55 0.46 2.60
C VAL A 172 1.43 1.59 1.57
N TYR A 173 1.68 1.34 0.27
CA TYR A 173 1.44 2.37 -0.76
C TYR A 173 -0.04 2.70 -0.96
N SER A 174 -0.95 1.81 -0.56
CA SER A 174 -2.40 1.93 -0.77
C SER A 174 -3.16 2.57 0.39
N VAL A 175 -2.49 2.92 1.51
CA VAL A 175 -3.15 3.54 2.66
C VAL A 175 -3.89 4.82 2.29
N SER A 176 -5.05 5.03 2.88
CA SER A 176 -5.98 6.08 2.47
C SER A 176 -5.55 7.48 2.89
N GLN A 177 -4.91 7.60 4.06
CA GLN A 177 -4.57 8.88 4.65
C GLN A 177 -3.07 9.20 4.52
N LYS A 178 -2.75 10.49 4.61
CA LYS A 178 -1.37 10.97 4.69
C LYS A 178 -0.90 10.96 6.14
N PHE A 179 0.38 10.74 6.34
CA PHE A 179 1.03 10.93 7.62
C PHE A 179 1.14 12.41 7.99
N SER A 180 1.17 12.70 9.28
CA SER A 180 1.77 13.92 9.80
C SER A 180 3.29 13.76 9.69
N PRO A 181 4.02 14.67 9.03
CA PRO A 181 5.48 14.56 8.91
C PRO A 181 6.17 14.74 10.24
N ALA A 182 7.40 14.26 10.35
CA ALA A 182 8.26 14.57 11.49
C ALA A 182 8.66 16.04 11.46
N ILE A 183 8.87 16.61 12.65
CA ILE A 183 9.25 18.02 12.85
C ILE A 183 10.61 18.09 13.55
N VAL A 184 11.48 18.93 13.03
CA VAL A 184 12.78 19.31 13.62
C VAL A 184 12.94 20.81 13.56
N ASN A 185 13.16 21.44 14.67
CA ASN A 185 13.26 22.91 14.79
C ASN A 185 12.08 23.64 14.12
N GLY A 186 10.85 23.10 14.31
CA GLY A 186 9.63 23.64 13.73
C GLY A 186 9.42 23.38 12.22
N ASN A 187 10.37 22.71 11.54
CA ASN A 187 10.28 22.43 10.10
C ASN A 187 9.95 20.96 9.83
N PRO A 188 9.08 20.65 8.84
CA PRO A 188 8.81 19.28 8.43
C PRO A 188 10.06 18.67 7.76
N VAL A 189 10.40 17.44 8.19
CA VAL A 189 11.55 16.70 7.70
C VAL A 189 11.14 15.30 7.23
N ARG A 190 11.95 14.73 6.33
CA ARG A 190 11.83 13.33 5.93
C ARG A 190 12.11 12.42 7.13
N TYR A 191 11.28 11.40 7.31
CA TYR A 191 11.38 10.51 8.45
C TYR A 191 11.33 9.05 8.01
N ARG A 192 12.29 8.25 8.48
CA ARG A 192 12.29 6.81 8.24
C ARG A 192 11.36 6.13 9.23
N PHE A 193 10.29 5.54 8.73
CA PHE A 193 9.31 4.79 9.51
C PHE A 193 9.55 3.28 9.37
N ARG A 194 9.24 2.52 10.42
CA ARG A 194 9.31 1.05 10.43
C ARG A 194 8.00 0.50 10.97
N LEU A 195 7.43 -0.44 10.22
CA LEU A 195 6.18 -1.11 10.54
C LEU A 195 6.42 -2.62 10.58
N PRO A 196 6.57 -3.23 11.77
CA PRO A 196 6.59 -4.68 11.88
C PRO A 196 5.19 -5.24 11.66
N LEU A 197 5.10 -6.23 10.77
CA LEU A 197 3.87 -6.94 10.43
C LEU A 197 4.01 -8.41 10.79
N THR A 198 2.94 -8.98 11.33
CA THR A 198 2.82 -10.42 11.60
C THR A 198 1.43 -10.87 11.16
N MET A 199 1.35 -11.95 10.42
CA MET A 199 0.10 -12.53 9.94
C MET A 199 0.07 -14.03 10.21
N ASN A 200 -1.06 -14.51 10.72
CA ASN A 200 -1.35 -15.93 10.83
C ASN A 200 -2.14 -16.36 9.60
N ILE A 201 -1.68 -17.41 8.93
CA ILE A 201 -2.34 -18.04 7.78
C ILE A 201 -2.97 -19.32 8.27
N GLU A 202 -4.30 -19.40 8.18
CA GLU A 202 -5.09 -20.59 8.53
C GLU A 202 -5.14 -21.58 7.36
#